data_af39a26f4a3572fab35d7efd3a94dc78
#
_entry.id   af39a26f4a3572fab35d7efd3a94dc78
#
_cell.length_a   1.000
_cell.length_b   1.000
_cell.length_c   1.000
_cell.angle_alpha   90.00
_cell.angle_beta   90.00
_cell.angle_gamma   90.00
#
_symmetry.space_group_name_H-M   'P 1'
#
loop_
_entity.id
_entity.type
_entity.pdbx_description
1 polymer ?
#
loop_
_entity_poly.entity_id
_entity_poly.type
_entity_poly.pdbx_seq_one_letter_code
_entity_poly.pdbx_strand_id
1 'polypeptide(L)'
;MALVNKPDESIFASSAKQGEVDNFPDLLRGWGISFEQTGGIPPMEWFNFLFKRLDEKHTYLMQRGLPEWSATQDYPAGAFVQYQGLSYKALRTNKNSPPSASNSADWQRWGFTLTEIAKASLTQQG
;
A
#
# COMPACT_ATOMS: atom_id res chain seq x y z
N MET A 1 -23.44 6.82 -7.84
CA MET A 1 -22.91 5.44 -7.73
C MET A 1 -23.48 4.77 -6.48
N ALA A 2 -23.87 3.51 -6.59
CA ALA A 2 -24.35 2.77 -5.42
C ALA A 2 -23.20 2.54 -4.42
N LEU A 3 -23.54 2.55 -3.13
CA LEU A 3 -22.55 2.23 -2.10
C LEU A 3 -22.25 0.73 -2.13
N VAL A 4 -21.01 0.39 -1.91
CA VAL A 4 -20.54 -1.01 -1.85
C VAL A 4 -20.36 -1.41 -0.40
N ASN A 5 -20.90 -2.55 -0.03
CA ASN A 5 -20.71 -3.11 1.31
C ASN A 5 -19.25 -3.54 1.48
N LYS A 6 -18.80 -3.63 2.74
CA LYS A 6 -17.47 -4.15 3.04
C LYS A 6 -17.29 -5.53 2.38
N PRO A 7 -16.28 -5.73 1.53
CA PRO A 7 -16.04 -7.04 0.94
C PRO A 7 -15.57 -8.05 1.98
N ASP A 8 -15.67 -9.33 1.64
CA ASP A 8 -15.11 -10.39 2.50
C ASP A 8 -13.59 -10.24 2.62
N GLU A 9 -13.01 -10.86 3.64
CA GLU A 9 -11.59 -10.72 3.95
C GLU A 9 -10.77 -11.95 3.54
N SER A 10 -11.36 -12.88 2.81
CA SER A 10 -10.66 -14.08 2.36
C SER A 10 -9.59 -13.73 1.32
N ILE A 11 -8.45 -14.40 1.43
CA ILE A 11 -7.37 -14.24 0.48
C ILE A 11 -7.38 -15.44 -0.47
N PHE A 12 -7.51 -15.19 -1.77
CA PHE A 12 -7.55 -16.22 -2.79
C PHE A 12 -6.32 -17.12 -2.68
N ALA A 13 -6.54 -18.42 -2.76
CA ALA A 13 -5.49 -19.45 -2.69
C ALA A 13 -4.68 -19.45 -1.37
N SER A 14 -5.21 -18.89 -0.29
CA SER A 14 -4.52 -18.92 1.00
C SER A 14 -4.41 -20.33 1.59
N SER A 15 -5.26 -21.26 1.17
CA SER A 15 -5.22 -22.65 1.56
C SER A 15 -4.71 -23.55 0.44
N ALA A 16 -3.99 -23.00 -0.51
CA ALA A 16 -3.45 -23.77 -1.63
C ALA A 16 -2.43 -24.80 -1.16
N LYS A 17 -2.45 -25.95 -1.82
CA LYS A 17 -1.47 -27.01 -1.59
C LYS A 17 -0.17 -26.68 -2.30
N GLN A 18 0.91 -27.39 -1.91
CA GLN A 18 2.21 -27.22 -2.54
C GLN A 18 2.10 -27.39 -4.06
N GLY A 19 2.67 -26.46 -4.81
CA GLY A 19 2.67 -26.48 -6.28
C GLY A 19 1.44 -25.82 -6.91
N GLU A 20 0.43 -25.44 -6.13
CA GLU A 20 -0.76 -24.79 -6.67
C GLU A 20 -0.61 -23.27 -6.80
N VAL A 21 0.42 -22.69 -6.20
CA VAL A 21 0.76 -21.27 -6.34
C VAL A 21 2.23 -21.17 -6.73
N ASP A 22 2.50 -20.49 -7.82
CA ASP A 22 3.87 -20.27 -8.29
C ASP A 22 4.01 -18.84 -8.80
N ASN A 23 5.19 -18.26 -8.61
CA ASN A 23 5.44 -16.88 -8.99
C ASN A 23 5.17 -16.65 -10.47
N PHE A 24 4.44 -15.58 -10.79
CA PHE A 24 4.28 -15.14 -12.15
C PHE A 24 5.65 -14.70 -12.68
N PRO A 25 6.10 -15.24 -13.84
CA PRO A 25 7.51 -15.08 -14.27
C PRO A 25 7.93 -13.64 -14.50
N ASP A 26 7.06 -12.81 -15.05
CA ASP A 26 7.40 -11.42 -15.37
C ASP A 26 6.19 -10.52 -15.18
N LEU A 27 6.08 -9.92 -13.99
CA LEU A 27 4.96 -9.03 -13.66
C LEU A 27 4.91 -7.79 -14.53
N LEU A 28 6.06 -7.32 -15.02
CA LEU A 28 6.12 -6.10 -15.82
C LEU A 28 5.63 -6.33 -17.24
N ARG A 29 5.86 -7.52 -17.80
CA ARG A 29 5.33 -7.89 -19.13
C ARG A 29 3.91 -8.43 -19.05
N GLY A 30 3.48 -8.91 -17.89
CA GLY A 30 2.18 -9.51 -17.71
C GLY A 30 1.99 -10.70 -18.66
N TRP A 31 0.79 -10.84 -19.25
CA TRP A 31 0.46 -11.97 -20.11
C TRP A 31 1.25 -12.03 -21.41
N GLY A 32 2.02 -10.98 -21.74
CA GLY A 32 2.85 -10.95 -22.96
C GLY A 32 3.88 -12.08 -23.01
N ILE A 33 4.28 -12.63 -21.86
CA ILE A 33 5.23 -13.73 -21.80
C ILE A 33 4.61 -15.09 -22.09
N SER A 34 3.27 -15.20 -22.17
CA SER A 34 2.58 -16.49 -22.22
C SER A 34 3.03 -17.34 -23.42
N PHE A 35 3.22 -16.71 -24.58
CA PHE A 35 3.67 -17.44 -25.76
C PHE A 35 5.09 -17.97 -25.64
N GLU A 36 5.97 -17.23 -24.96
CA GLU A 36 7.37 -17.63 -24.77
C GLU A 36 7.50 -18.74 -23.74
N GLN A 37 6.65 -18.72 -22.69
CA GLN A 37 6.77 -19.64 -21.56
C GLN A 37 5.86 -20.86 -21.66
N THR A 38 4.68 -20.72 -22.25
CA THR A 38 3.63 -21.76 -22.21
C THR A 38 2.92 -21.99 -23.54
N GLY A 39 3.37 -21.36 -24.62
CA GLY A 39 2.68 -21.46 -25.92
C GLY A 39 1.30 -20.80 -25.93
N GLY A 40 1.05 -19.86 -25.01
CA GLY A 40 -0.21 -19.14 -24.93
C GLY A 40 -1.23 -19.71 -23.95
N ILE A 41 -0.86 -20.75 -23.20
CA ILE A 41 -1.72 -21.39 -22.20
C ILE A 41 -1.11 -21.19 -20.81
N PRO A 42 -1.48 -20.12 -20.07
CA PRO A 42 -0.91 -19.88 -18.75
C PRO A 42 -1.32 -20.95 -17.76
N PRO A 43 -0.39 -21.40 -16.88
CA PRO A 43 -0.72 -22.41 -15.90
C PRO A 43 -1.59 -21.86 -14.75
N MET A 44 -2.34 -22.76 -14.12
CA MET A 44 -3.22 -22.45 -12.99
C MET A 44 -2.48 -21.74 -11.86
N GLU A 45 -1.26 -22.16 -11.54
CA GLU A 45 -0.49 -21.64 -10.42
C GLU A 45 -0.11 -20.16 -10.59
N TRP A 46 -0.03 -19.67 -11.83
CA TRP A 46 0.18 -18.23 -12.09
C TRP A 46 -1.07 -17.41 -11.79
N PHE A 47 -2.25 -17.93 -12.15
CA PHE A 47 -3.52 -17.28 -11.80
C PHE A 47 -3.70 -17.23 -10.29
N ASN A 48 -3.41 -18.33 -9.60
CA ASN A 48 -3.50 -18.39 -8.15
C ASN A 48 -2.56 -17.36 -7.50
N PHE A 49 -1.35 -17.24 -8.01
CA PHE A 49 -0.40 -16.22 -7.54
C PHE A 49 -0.92 -14.80 -7.73
N LEU A 50 -1.45 -14.49 -8.93
CA LEU A 50 -1.90 -13.15 -9.25
C LEU A 50 -3.11 -12.73 -8.41
N PHE A 51 -4.11 -13.58 -8.27
CA PHE A 51 -5.28 -13.28 -7.46
C PHE A 51 -4.94 -13.16 -5.98
N LYS A 52 -4.08 -14.05 -5.48
CA LYS A 52 -3.59 -13.98 -4.11
C LYS A 52 -2.86 -12.66 -3.85
N ARG A 53 -1.98 -12.25 -4.78
CA ARG A 53 -1.24 -11.00 -4.69
C ARG A 53 -2.17 -9.78 -4.61
N LEU A 54 -3.23 -9.76 -5.42
CA LEU A 54 -4.21 -8.68 -5.41
C LEU A 54 -4.99 -8.63 -4.08
N ASP A 55 -5.43 -9.77 -3.59
CA ASP A 55 -6.14 -9.86 -2.31
C ASP A 55 -5.24 -9.45 -1.15
N GLU A 56 -3.98 -9.83 -1.19
CA GLU A 56 -3.01 -9.44 -0.15
C GLU A 56 -2.78 -7.92 -0.14
N LYS A 57 -2.69 -7.29 -1.31
CA LYS A 57 -2.57 -5.83 -1.40
C LYS A 57 -3.80 -5.12 -0.82
N HIS A 58 -4.99 -5.62 -1.11
CA HIS A 58 -6.21 -5.07 -0.57
C HIS A 58 -6.28 -5.26 0.95
N THR A 59 -5.99 -6.47 1.42
CA THR A 59 -5.96 -6.79 2.85
C THR A 59 -4.95 -5.91 3.59
N TYR A 60 -3.78 -5.67 2.99
CA TYR A 60 -2.78 -4.77 3.55
C TYR A 60 -3.38 -3.38 3.85
N LEU A 61 -4.08 -2.80 2.89
CA LEU A 61 -4.72 -1.49 3.09
C LEU A 61 -5.84 -1.54 4.13
N MET A 62 -6.62 -2.64 4.16
CA MET A 62 -7.67 -2.80 5.17
C MET A 62 -7.10 -2.90 6.58
N GLN A 63 -5.96 -3.56 6.75
CA GLN A 63 -5.32 -3.72 8.05
C GLN A 63 -4.58 -2.47 8.50
N ARG A 64 -3.98 -1.73 7.56
CA ARG A 64 -3.15 -0.56 7.88
C ARG A 64 -3.92 0.75 7.86
N GLY A 65 -4.98 0.84 7.05
CA GLY A 65 -5.73 2.08 6.86
C GLY A 65 -5.03 3.05 5.92
N LEU A 66 -3.75 3.35 6.17
CA LEU A 66 -2.91 4.15 5.29
C LEU A 66 -1.74 3.30 4.81
N PRO A 67 -1.33 3.44 3.54
CA PRO A 67 -0.15 2.73 3.06
C PRO A 67 1.11 3.27 3.72
N GLU A 68 2.10 2.40 3.90
CA GLU A 68 3.42 2.82 4.35
C GLU A 68 4.11 3.61 3.24
N TRP A 69 4.87 4.64 3.65
CA TRP A 69 5.64 5.44 2.69
C TRP A 69 6.61 4.55 1.91
N SER A 70 6.77 4.86 0.63
CA SER A 70 7.68 4.14 -0.27
C SER A 70 8.55 5.12 -1.03
N ALA A 71 9.86 4.82 -1.10
CA ALA A 71 10.81 5.64 -1.83
C ALA A 71 10.57 5.64 -3.34
N THR A 72 9.86 4.65 -3.86
CA THR A 72 9.65 4.48 -5.30
C THR A 72 8.28 4.97 -5.79
N GLN A 73 7.39 5.35 -4.89
CA GLN A 73 6.07 5.84 -5.27
C GLN A 73 6.09 7.33 -5.57
N ASP A 74 5.27 7.74 -6.54
CA ASP A 74 4.98 9.12 -6.81
C ASP A 74 3.78 9.54 -5.96
N TYR A 75 3.94 10.54 -5.11
CA TYR A 75 2.87 11.02 -4.25
C TYR A 75 2.35 12.36 -4.73
N PRO A 76 1.06 12.46 -5.10
CA PRO A 76 0.46 13.75 -5.40
C PRO A 76 0.22 14.56 -4.12
N ALA A 77 0.10 15.86 -4.25
CA ALA A 77 -0.33 16.70 -3.15
C ALA A 77 -1.67 16.18 -2.60
N GLY A 78 -1.80 16.09 -1.29
CA GLY A 78 -3.00 15.57 -0.63
C GLY A 78 -2.97 14.07 -0.35
N ALA A 79 -1.95 13.34 -0.79
CA ALA A 79 -1.81 11.91 -0.47
C ALA A 79 -1.52 11.71 1.02
N PHE A 80 -2.01 10.59 1.55
CA PHE A 80 -1.77 10.21 2.94
C PHE A 80 -0.93 8.95 3.01
N VAL A 81 0.05 8.93 3.92
CA VAL A 81 0.89 7.76 4.18
C VAL A 81 1.15 7.63 5.67
N GLN A 82 1.60 6.43 6.08
CA GLN A 82 2.19 6.25 7.40
C GLN A 82 3.70 6.03 7.27
N TYR A 83 4.45 6.51 8.22
CA TYR A 83 5.91 6.35 8.25
C TYR A 83 6.37 6.34 9.69
N GLN A 84 7.07 5.26 10.09
CA GLN A 84 7.60 5.11 11.46
C GLN A 84 6.53 5.33 12.54
N GLY A 85 5.33 4.80 12.30
CA GLY A 85 4.22 4.85 13.25
C GLY A 85 3.46 6.17 13.27
N LEU A 86 3.77 7.12 12.42
CA LEU A 86 3.13 8.43 12.32
C LEU A 86 2.45 8.59 10.96
N SER A 87 1.39 9.39 10.92
CA SER A 87 0.66 9.68 9.67
C SER A 87 1.06 11.04 9.12
N TYR A 88 1.12 11.12 7.78
CA TYR A 88 1.51 12.33 7.08
C TYR A 88 0.62 12.58 5.88
N LYS A 89 0.46 13.87 5.54
CA LYS A 89 -0.22 14.32 4.32
C LYS A 89 0.80 15.03 3.43
N ALA A 90 0.84 14.67 2.15
CA ALA A 90 1.70 15.34 1.19
C ALA A 90 1.21 16.77 0.93
N LEU A 91 2.11 17.75 1.05
CA LEU A 91 1.81 19.16 0.79
C LEU A 91 2.02 19.50 -0.68
N ARG A 92 2.86 18.76 -1.37
CA ARG A 92 3.11 18.92 -2.81
C ARG A 92 3.49 17.57 -3.40
N THR A 93 3.42 17.47 -4.72
CA THR A 93 3.86 16.26 -5.43
C THR A 93 5.33 16.00 -5.15
N ASN A 94 5.66 14.77 -4.75
CA ASN A 94 7.03 14.41 -4.42
C ASN A 94 7.28 12.91 -4.59
N LYS A 95 8.56 12.56 -4.64
CA LYS A 95 9.02 11.18 -4.74
C LYS A 95 10.35 11.07 -4.00
N ASN A 96 10.58 9.93 -3.36
CA ASN A 96 11.81 9.65 -2.62
C ASN A 96 12.15 10.74 -1.59
N SER A 97 11.12 11.31 -0.96
CA SER A 97 11.26 12.34 0.06
C SER A 97 10.65 11.82 1.37
N PRO A 98 11.45 11.25 2.28
CA PRO A 98 10.91 10.62 3.49
C PRO A 98 10.20 11.63 4.39
N PRO A 99 9.00 11.29 4.88
CA PRO A 99 8.29 12.15 5.82
C PRO A 99 9.05 12.29 7.12
N SER A 100 9.11 13.52 7.65
CA SER A 100 9.68 13.80 8.97
C SER A 100 9.27 15.19 9.43
N ALA A 101 9.51 15.50 10.71
CA ALA A 101 9.25 16.83 11.24
C ALA A 101 10.10 17.91 10.55
N SER A 102 11.29 17.54 10.07
CA SER A 102 12.19 18.46 9.38
C SER A 102 11.89 18.60 7.88
N ASN A 103 11.06 17.72 7.31
CA ASN A 103 10.66 17.79 5.91
C ASN A 103 9.30 18.47 5.75
N SER A 104 9.18 19.66 6.28
CA SER A 104 7.91 20.40 6.33
C SER A 104 7.49 21.01 4.98
N ALA A 105 8.37 20.97 3.96
CA ALA A 105 8.03 21.42 2.61
C ALA A 105 7.19 20.40 1.86
N ASP A 106 7.47 19.11 2.06
CA ASP A 106 6.82 18.04 1.34
C ASP A 106 5.71 17.35 2.13
N TRP A 107 5.86 17.25 3.44
CA TRP A 107 4.95 16.50 4.30
C TRP A 107 4.50 17.28 5.50
N GLN A 108 3.23 17.08 5.88
CA GLN A 108 2.64 17.62 7.10
C GLN A 108 2.23 16.47 7.99
N ARG A 109 2.61 16.50 9.27
CA ARG A 109 2.13 15.56 10.26
C ARG A 109 0.61 15.61 10.32
N TRP A 110 -0.04 14.46 10.25
CA TRP A 110 -1.50 14.36 10.25
C TRP A 110 -1.97 13.47 11.40
N GLY A 111 -2.86 14.04 12.25
CA GLY A 111 -3.34 13.34 13.43
C GLY A 111 -2.37 13.43 14.61
N PHE A 112 -2.91 13.78 15.76
CA PHE A 112 -2.13 13.94 16.99
C PHE A 112 -2.86 13.28 18.15
N THR A 113 -2.09 12.73 19.10
CA THR A 113 -2.66 12.23 20.36
C THR A 113 -3.03 13.39 21.27
N LEU A 114 -3.90 13.10 22.25
CA LEU A 114 -4.25 14.12 23.25
C LEU A 114 -3.01 14.56 24.05
N THR A 115 -2.07 13.65 24.30
CA THR A 115 -0.82 13.98 24.99
C THR A 115 0.02 14.95 24.18
N GLU A 116 0.12 14.76 22.86
CA GLU A 116 0.85 15.65 21.97
C GLU A 116 0.22 17.04 21.94
N ILE A 117 -1.10 17.12 21.87
CA ILE A 117 -1.84 18.40 21.87
C ILE A 117 -1.65 19.14 23.19
N ALA A 118 -1.77 18.44 24.32
CA ALA A 118 -1.58 19.04 25.63
C ALA A 118 -0.16 19.58 25.81
N LYS A 119 0.84 18.84 25.36
CA LYS A 119 2.25 19.26 25.42
C LYS A 119 2.50 20.50 24.60
N ALA A 120 1.94 20.59 23.40
CA ALA A 120 2.08 21.76 22.53
C ALA A 120 1.43 23.01 23.17
N SER A 121 0.24 22.87 23.76
CA SER A 121 -0.43 23.96 24.49
C SER A 121 0.40 24.48 25.65
N LEU A 122 0.97 23.60 26.46
CA LEU A 122 1.82 24.00 27.58
C LEU A 122 3.08 24.72 27.11
N THR A 123 3.67 24.26 26.03
CA THR A 123 4.85 24.91 25.44
C THR A 123 4.53 26.32 24.95
N GLN A 124 3.35 26.50 24.34
CA GLN A 124 2.93 27.83 23.86
C GLN A 124 2.59 28.79 24.99
N GLN A 125 2.10 28.29 26.13
CA GLN A 125 1.75 29.10 27.29
C GLN A 125 2.96 29.46 28.16
N GLY A 126 3.98 28.68 28.07
CA GLY A 126 5.20 28.88 28.82
C GLY A 126 6.21 29.70 28.06
#